data_b38d275749d7cb6d9efdd32544815d4b
#
_entry.id   b38d275749d7cb6d9efdd32544815d4b
#
_cell.length_a   1.000
_cell.length_b   1.000
_cell.length_c   1.000
_cell.angle_alpha   90.00
_cell.angle_beta   90.00
_cell.angle_gamma   90.00
#
_symmetry.space_group_name_H-M   'P 1'
#
loop_
_entity.id
_entity.type
_entity.pdbx_description
1 polymer ?
#
loop_
_entity_poly.entity_id
_entity_poly.type
_entity_poly.pdbx_seq_one_letter_code
_entity_poly.pdbx_strand_id
1 'polypeptide(L)'
;EMFATSIAKGHIVVSDLYSNTQVMTGQTCAGIGSSASVLYYNDEITYPDNTSEAMNLKVLPLPQQTGKQKVATQSGVGLCAYKTTDIKTEAATVFAKWFTEERRNVDFVLSTGYMPVRTGAFDKIGDKSFKSEAYRNLYKALTTTVETCSFKQEPSIEGYYSKVYALYEKIRNIQKTLETRYGKGETCEQIVADMEAALFNVG
;
A
#
# COMPACT_ATOMS: atom_id res chain seq x y z
N GLU A 1 -11.50 3.77 -17.43
CA GLU A 1 -11.35 2.80 -18.55
C GLU A 1 -10.35 1.69 -18.20
N MET A 2 -9.03 1.95 -18.08
CA MET A 2 -7.98 0.95 -17.81
C MET A 2 -8.28 0.08 -16.58
N PHE A 3 -8.68 0.66 -15.47
CA PHE A 3 -8.98 -0.04 -14.22
C PHE A 3 -10.21 -0.96 -14.37
N ALA A 4 -11.30 -0.44 -14.95
CA ALA A 4 -12.52 -1.22 -15.19
C ALA A 4 -12.29 -2.41 -16.14
N THR A 5 -11.52 -2.19 -17.21
CA THR A 5 -11.13 -3.24 -18.15
C THR A 5 -10.30 -4.33 -17.45
N SER A 6 -9.37 -3.95 -16.57
CA SER A 6 -8.55 -4.90 -15.84
C SER A 6 -9.36 -5.73 -14.83
N ILE A 7 -10.38 -5.15 -14.19
CA ILE A 7 -11.31 -5.87 -13.34
C ILE A 7 -12.16 -6.83 -14.16
N ALA A 8 -12.75 -6.39 -15.28
CA ALA A 8 -13.58 -7.23 -16.13
C ALA A 8 -12.84 -8.47 -16.67
N LYS A 9 -11.54 -8.29 -16.96
CA LYS A 9 -10.66 -9.39 -17.41
C LYS A 9 -10.13 -10.28 -16.26
N GLY A 10 -10.48 -9.99 -15.02
CA GLY A 10 -9.95 -10.70 -13.86
C GLY A 10 -8.47 -10.46 -13.56
N HIS A 11 -7.87 -9.40 -14.14
CA HIS A 11 -6.46 -9.06 -13.90
C HIS A 11 -6.26 -8.31 -12.58
N ILE A 12 -7.29 -7.64 -12.07
CA ILE A 12 -7.30 -6.92 -10.81
C ILE A 12 -8.52 -7.36 -10.01
N VAL A 13 -8.30 -7.64 -8.75
CA VAL A 13 -9.37 -7.87 -7.77
C VAL A 13 -9.30 -6.81 -6.66
N VAL A 14 -10.44 -6.25 -6.30
CA VAL A 14 -10.61 -5.41 -5.12
C VAL A 14 -11.26 -6.24 -4.03
N SER A 15 -10.54 -6.48 -2.96
CA SER A 15 -10.94 -7.34 -1.85
C SER A 15 -11.14 -6.53 -0.57
N ASP A 16 -11.89 -7.07 0.38
CA ASP A 16 -11.97 -6.65 1.78
C ASP A 16 -10.81 -7.21 2.62
N LEU A 17 -10.09 -8.20 2.09
CA LEU A 17 -8.89 -8.75 2.71
C LEU A 17 -7.65 -7.91 2.37
N TYR A 18 -6.67 -7.96 3.24
CA TYR A 18 -5.36 -7.40 2.94
C TYR A 18 -4.68 -8.17 1.80
N SER A 19 -4.01 -7.45 0.90
CA SER A 19 -3.38 -8.04 -0.29
C SER A 19 -2.32 -9.09 0.05
N ASN A 20 -1.62 -8.97 1.19
CA ASN A 20 -0.68 -9.98 1.65
C ASN A 20 -1.36 -11.33 1.92
N THR A 21 -2.57 -11.35 2.46
CA THR A 21 -3.33 -12.59 2.67
C THR A 21 -3.59 -13.29 1.35
N GLN A 22 -4.03 -12.57 0.33
CA GLN A 22 -4.32 -13.15 -0.99
C GLN A 22 -3.07 -13.67 -1.70
N VAL A 23 -1.94 -12.97 -1.57
CA VAL A 23 -0.64 -13.44 -2.10
C VAL A 23 -0.18 -14.70 -1.37
N MET A 24 -0.23 -14.72 -0.03
CA MET A 24 0.22 -15.86 0.78
C MET A 24 -0.71 -17.09 0.68
N THR A 25 -1.90 -16.93 0.14
CA THR A 25 -2.82 -18.05 -0.14
C THR A 25 -2.86 -18.45 -1.62
N GLY A 26 -1.96 -17.88 -2.44
CA GLY A 26 -1.87 -18.19 -3.86
C GLY A 26 -3.03 -17.67 -4.72
N GLN A 27 -3.91 -16.82 -4.15
CA GLN A 27 -5.04 -16.25 -4.88
C GLN A 27 -4.63 -15.18 -5.89
N THR A 28 -3.56 -14.45 -5.59
CA THR A 28 -2.98 -13.43 -6.47
C THR A 28 -1.46 -13.55 -6.50
N CYS A 29 -0.84 -13.18 -7.62
CA CYS A 29 0.61 -13.17 -7.76
C CYS A 29 1.25 -11.83 -7.33
N ALA A 30 0.45 -10.80 -7.10
CA ALA A 30 0.92 -9.49 -6.68
C ALA A 30 -0.12 -8.77 -5.80
N GLY A 31 0.36 -7.94 -4.89
CA GLY A 31 -0.47 -7.09 -4.03
C GLY A 31 0.03 -5.66 -4.02
N ILE A 32 -0.88 -4.70 -3.89
CA ILE A 32 -0.55 -3.30 -3.63
C ILE A 32 -0.84 -3.03 -2.15
N GLY A 33 0.12 -2.45 -1.47
CA GLY A 33 -0.01 -2.17 -0.04
C GLY A 33 0.93 -1.07 0.42
N SER A 34 0.85 -0.72 1.70
CA SER A 34 1.81 0.19 2.32
C SER A 34 3.18 -0.49 2.49
N SER A 35 4.22 0.32 2.67
CA SER A 35 5.58 -0.21 2.94
C SER A 35 5.62 -1.11 4.18
N ALA A 36 4.82 -0.80 5.20
CA ALA A 36 4.73 -1.60 6.41
C ALA A 36 4.09 -2.98 6.19
N SER A 37 3.42 -3.23 5.06
CA SER A 37 2.85 -4.55 4.77
C SER A 37 3.88 -5.65 4.66
N VAL A 38 5.16 -5.32 4.43
CA VAL A 38 6.26 -6.29 4.42
C VAL A 38 6.35 -7.12 5.70
N LEU A 39 5.92 -6.58 6.84
CA LEU A 39 5.87 -7.29 8.14
C LEU A 39 4.95 -8.51 8.14
N TYR A 40 3.94 -8.51 7.29
CA TYR A 40 2.86 -9.48 7.28
C TYR A 40 3.02 -10.53 6.18
N TYR A 41 4.13 -10.53 5.46
CA TYR A 41 4.51 -11.60 4.56
C TYR A 41 5.44 -12.58 5.27
N ASN A 42 5.26 -13.86 5.00
CA ASN A 42 6.19 -14.92 5.36
C ASN A 42 6.93 -15.42 4.10
N ASP A 43 7.71 -16.46 4.24
CA ASP A 43 8.50 -17.04 3.15
C ASP A 43 7.79 -18.23 2.48
N GLU A 44 6.48 -18.38 2.68
CA GLU A 44 5.70 -19.52 2.22
C GLU A 44 4.33 -19.08 1.70
N ILE A 45 3.88 -19.74 0.63
CA ILE A 45 2.50 -19.69 0.15
C ILE A 45 1.82 -20.97 0.64
N THR A 46 0.66 -20.83 1.28
CA THR A 46 -0.19 -21.95 1.69
C THR A 46 -1.48 -21.91 0.91
N TYR A 47 -1.69 -22.90 0.05
CA TYR A 47 -2.86 -23.02 -0.80
C TYR A 47 -4.10 -23.52 -0.03
N PRO A 48 -5.33 -23.33 -0.56
CA PRO A 48 -6.55 -23.79 0.10
C PRO A 48 -6.65 -25.31 0.34
N ASP A 49 -5.89 -26.09 -0.40
CA ASP A 49 -5.79 -27.55 -0.23
C ASP A 49 -4.74 -27.96 0.83
N ASN A 50 -4.18 -27.00 1.57
CA ASN A 50 -3.12 -27.15 2.55
C ASN A 50 -1.77 -27.62 1.97
N THR A 51 -1.57 -27.57 0.69
CA THR A 51 -0.22 -27.66 0.11
C THR A 51 0.50 -26.32 0.26
N SER A 52 1.83 -26.35 0.31
CA SER A 52 2.60 -25.13 0.40
C SER A 52 3.87 -25.16 -0.44
N GLU A 53 4.35 -23.96 -0.78
CA GLU A 53 5.61 -23.76 -1.49
C GLU A 53 6.35 -22.53 -0.98
N ALA A 54 7.67 -22.51 -1.17
CA ALA A 54 8.49 -21.38 -0.79
C ALA A 54 8.15 -20.13 -1.62
N MET A 55 8.00 -18.99 -0.95
CA MET A 55 7.72 -17.70 -1.57
C MET A 55 8.98 -16.84 -1.64
N ASN A 56 9.28 -16.32 -2.83
CA ASN A 56 10.31 -15.31 -3.01
C ASN A 56 9.68 -13.93 -3.25
N LEU A 57 9.41 -13.22 -2.17
CA LEU A 57 8.76 -11.91 -2.21
C LEU A 57 9.65 -10.84 -2.85
N LYS A 58 9.19 -10.25 -3.94
CA LYS A 58 9.77 -9.07 -4.57
C LYS A 58 8.97 -7.83 -4.19
N VAL A 59 9.66 -6.78 -3.76
CA VAL A 59 9.04 -5.48 -3.48
C VAL A 59 9.53 -4.47 -4.51
N LEU A 60 8.58 -3.83 -5.17
CA LEU A 60 8.83 -2.90 -6.28
C LEU A 60 8.15 -1.55 -5.99
N PRO A 61 8.64 -0.44 -6.55
CA PRO A 61 7.91 0.82 -6.56
C PRO A 61 6.53 0.66 -7.21
N LEU A 62 5.55 1.44 -6.77
CA LEU A 62 4.23 1.46 -7.40
C LEU A 62 4.36 1.83 -8.89
N PRO A 63 3.74 1.07 -9.81
CA PRO A 63 3.74 1.38 -11.23
C PRO A 63 3.26 2.80 -11.51
N GLN A 64 3.93 3.49 -12.42
CA GLN A 64 3.63 4.86 -12.79
C GLN A 64 3.32 4.95 -14.29
N GLN A 65 2.45 5.89 -14.65
CA GLN A 65 2.12 6.11 -16.05
C GLN A 65 3.31 6.76 -16.80
N THR A 66 3.70 6.16 -17.93
CA THR A 66 4.79 6.68 -18.77
C THR A 66 4.46 8.08 -19.30
N GLY A 67 5.44 8.99 -19.25
CA GLY A 67 5.29 10.37 -19.75
C GLY A 67 4.44 11.29 -18.87
N LYS A 68 4.01 10.84 -17.69
CA LYS A 68 3.30 11.66 -16.71
C LYS A 68 4.15 11.93 -15.48
N GLN A 69 3.75 12.94 -14.70
CA GLN A 69 4.37 13.20 -13.40
C GLN A 69 4.17 11.97 -12.50
N LYS A 70 5.28 11.45 -11.97
CA LYS A 70 5.24 10.35 -11.03
C LYS A 70 4.78 10.85 -9.66
N VAL A 71 3.82 10.14 -9.08
CA VAL A 71 3.20 10.51 -7.80
C VAL A 71 3.14 9.30 -6.88
N ALA A 72 3.44 9.51 -5.61
CA ALA A 72 3.22 8.54 -4.56
C ALA A 72 2.35 9.17 -3.46
N THR A 73 1.44 8.39 -2.90
CA THR A 73 0.70 8.82 -1.71
C THR A 73 1.54 8.60 -0.47
N GLN A 74 1.52 9.57 0.43
CA GLN A 74 2.17 9.47 1.72
C GLN A 74 1.11 9.60 2.81
N SER A 75 0.95 8.54 3.56
CA SER A 75 0.21 8.54 4.80
C SER A 75 1.07 7.95 5.91
N GLY A 76 0.78 8.26 7.16
CA GLY A 76 1.62 7.80 8.26
C GLY A 76 1.00 8.04 9.62
N VAL A 77 1.64 7.48 10.63
CA VAL A 77 1.27 7.66 12.03
C VAL A 77 2.12 8.78 12.62
N GLY A 78 1.49 9.69 13.32
CA GLY A 78 2.14 10.77 14.05
C GLY A 78 2.15 10.52 15.56
N LEU A 79 3.15 11.06 16.24
CA LEU A 79 3.16 11.15 17.70
C LEU A 79 2.46 12.43 18.14
N CYS A 80 1.44 12.31 18.97
CA CYS A 80 0.75 13.43 19.60
C CYS A 80 1.01 13.42 21.10
N ALA A 81 1.42 14.57 21.65
CA ALA A 81 1.56 14.75 23.07
C ALA A 81 0.44 15.63 23.60
N TYR A 82 -0.30 15.15 24.59
CA TYR A 82 -1.31 15.95 25.28
C TYR A 82 -0.62 16.85 26.32
N LYS A 83 -0.85 18.15 26.20
CA LYS A 83 -0.28 19.14 27.14
C LYS A 83 -0.99 19.06 28.48
N THR A 84 -0.22 18.76 29.53
CA THR A 84 -0.73 18.74 30.93
C THR A 84 0.10 19.68 31.81
N THR A 85 1.23 19.20 32.34
CA THR A 85 2.18 19.99 33.11
C THR A 85 3.43 20.26 32.29
N ASP A 86 4.19 21.29 32.63
CA ASP A 86 5.42 21.64 31.91
C ASP A 86 6.43 20.50 31.95
N ILE A 87 6.58 19.81 33.09
CA ILE A 87 7.46 18.65 33.24
C ILE A 87 7.07 17.53 32.28
N LYS A 88 5.77 17.19 32.18
CA LYS A 88 5.32 16.13 31.26
C LYS A 88 5.48 16.55 29.79
N THR A 89 5.27 17.82 29.50
CA THR A 89 5.49 18.36 28.14
C THR A 89 6.96 18.30 27.75
N GLU A 90 7.85 18.64 28.66
CA GLU A 90 9.30 18.52 28.45
C GLU A 90 9.71 17.05 28.26
N ALA A 91 9.23 16.13 29.11
CA ALA A 91 9.50 14.70 28.98
C ALA A 91 9.02 14.15 27.61
N ALA A 92 7.83 14.53 27.16
CA ALA A 92 7.31 14.14 25.84
C ALA A 92 8.19 14.67 24.70
N THR A 93 8.70 15.91 24.83
CA THR A 93 9.60 16.52 23.87
C THR A 93 10.95 15.80 23.82
N VAL A 94 11.52 15.45 24.97
CA VAL A 94 12.76 14.69 25.06
C VAL A 94 12.57 13.30 24.43
N PHE A 95 11.46 12.62 24.73
CA PHE A 95 11.14 11.33 24.12
C PHE A 95 11.02 11.43 22.59
N ALA A 96 10.28 12.41 22.07
CA ALA A 96 10.10 12.59 20.63
C ALA A 96 11.43 12.84 19.91
N LYS A 97 12.30 13.71 20.49
CA LYS A 97 13.65 13.94 19.96
C LYS A 97 14.49 12.68 19.98
N TRP A 98 14.50 11.96 21.08
CA TRP A 98 15.21 10.71 21.24
C TRP A 98 14.73 9.65 20.23
N PHE A 99 13.42 9.48 20.08
CA PHE A 99 12.83 8.47 19.19
C PHE A 99 13.13 8.78 17.72
N THR A 100 13.21 10.06 17.35
CA THR A 100 13.49 10.49 15.97
C THR A 100 14.97 10.74 15.70
N GLU A 101 15.90 10.43 16.61
CA GLU A 101 17.33 10.41 16.31
C GLU A 101 17.63 9.45 15.15
N GLU A 102 18.52 9.82 14.23
CA GLU A 102 18.81 9.04 13.04
C GLU A 102 19.07 7.57 13.31
N ARG A 103 19.93 7.25 14.27
CA ARG A 103 20.28 5.87 14.61
C ARG A 103 19.06 5.08 15.03
N ARG A 104 18.25 5.61 15.96
CA ARG A 104 17.05 4.94 16.46
C ARG A 104 15.98 4.86 15.40
N ASN A 105 15.85 5.89 14.58
CA ASN A 105 14.92 5.89 13.47
C ASN A 105 15.29 4.81 12.45
N VAL A 106 16.57 4.63 12.13
CA VAL A 106 17.05 3.52 11.27
C VAL A 106 16.69 2.17 11.87
N ASP A 107 17.00 1.94 13.15
CA ASP A 107 16.69 0.67 13.81
C ASP A 107 15.17 0.39 13.83
N PHE A 108 14.35 1.40 14.07
CA PHE A 108 12.90 1.29 14.04
C PHE A 108 12.36 0.94 12.64
N VAL A 109 12.79 1.67 11.60
CA VAL A 109 12.28 1.44 10.26
C VAL A 109 12.72 0.10 9.68
N LEU A 110 13.95 -0.34 9.97
CA LEU A 110 14.44 -1.66 9.57
C LEU A 110 13.64 -2.81 10.19
N SER A 111 13.03 -2.59 11.35
CA SER A 111 12.19 -3.59 12.01
C SER A 111 10.72 -3.55 11.58
N THR A 112 10.26 -2.44 11.04
CA THR A 112 8.82 -2.18 10.79
C THR A 112 8.44 -1.99 9.32
N GLY A 113 9.40 -1.70 8.44
CA GLY A 113 9.12 -1.39 7.03
C GLY A 113 8.55 0.02 6.80
N TYR A 114 8.48 0.87 7.83
CA TYR A 114 8.08 2.27 7.67
C TYR A 114 9.16 3.10 6.98
N MET A 115 8.78 4.27 6.46
CA MET A 115 9.73 5.22 5.92
C MET A 115 10.46 5.97 7.04
N PRO A 116 11.76 6.28 6.85
CA PRO A 116 12.49 7.15 7.75
C PRO A 116 11.87 8.54 7.85
N VAL A 117 11.88 9.13 9.05
CA VAL A 117 11.46 10.53 9.27
C VAL A 117 12.61 11.52 9.15
N ARG A 118 13.84 11.03 8.91
CA ARG A 118 15.05 11.80 8.70
C ARG A 118 15.66 11.47 7.35
N THR A 119 16.01 12.46 6.56
CA THR A 119 16.66 12.27 5.25
C THR A 119 17.98 11.52 5.37
N GLY A 120 18.84 11.88 6.31
CA GLY A 120 20.11 11.17 6.56
C GLY A 120 19.97 9.72 7.04
N ALA A 121 18.78 9.29 7.41
CA ALA A 121 18.54 7.88 7.76
C ALA A 121 18.50 6.97 6.54
N PHE A 122 18.06 7.47 5.36
CA PHE A 122 18.09 6.68 4.12
C PHE A 122 19.53 6.28 3.75
N ASP A 123 20.50 7.20 3.86
CA ASP A 123 21.90 6.93 3.55
C ASP A 123 22.48 5.84 4.45
N LYS A 124 22.07 5.85 5.73
CA LYS A 124 22.53 4.88 6.73
C LYS A 124 21.88 3.51 6.62
N ILE A 125 20.73 3.39 5.98
CA ILE A 125 20.06 2.10 5.77
C ILE A 125 20.85 1.21 4.82
N GLY A 126 21.45 1.78 3.77
CA GLY A 126 22.23 1.04 2.77
C GLY A 126 23.39 0.22 3.35
N ASP A 127 23.94 0.66 4.48
CA ASP A 127 25.09 0.02 5.15
C ASP A 127 24.68 -1.05 6.17
N LYS A 128 23.37 -1.30 6.35
CA LYS A 128 22.86 -2.20 7.38
C LYS A 128 22.53 -3.59 6.83
N SER A 129 22.61 -4.57 7.73
CA SER A 129 22.06 -5.90 7.49
C SER A 129 20.55 -5.87 7.52
N PHE A 130 19.91 -6.36 6.47
CA PHE A 130 18.45 -6.47 6.41
C PHE A 130 17.97 -7.80 7.00
N LYS A 131 16.79 -7.78 7.61
CA LYS A 131 16.13 -8.96 8.16
C LYS A 131 15.86 -10.02 7.07
N SER A 132 15.55 -9.59 5.86
CA SER A 132 15.33 -10.46 4.71
C SER A 132 15.59 -9.73 3.39
N GLU A 133 15.63 -10.47 2.28
CA GLU A 133 15.73 -9.90 0.93
C GLU A 133 14.52 -9.01 0.60
N ALA A 134 13.33 -9.33 1.11
CA ALA A 134 12.13 -8.51 0.96
C ALA A 134 12.32 -7.10 1.56
N TYR A 135 12.91 -7.00 2.75
CA TYR A 135 13.25 -5.70 3.36
C TYR A 135 14.28 -4.92 2.56
N ARG A 136 15.30 -5.59 2.04
CA ARG A 136 16.28 -4.95 1.16
C ARG A 136 15.62 -4.38 -0.08
N ASN A 137 14.76 -5.14 -0.75
CA ASN A 137 14.02 -4.71 -1.93
C ASN A 137 13.04 -3.58 -1.60
N LEU A 138 12.40 -3.63 -0.42
CA LEU A 138 11.54 -2.54 0.06
C LEU A 138 12.31 -1.22 0.12
N TYR A 139 13.46 -1.18 0.77
CA TYR A 139 14.21 0.07 0.90
C TYR A 139 14.80 0.57 -0.41
N LYS A 140 15.17 -0.32 -1.32
CA LYS A 140 15.50 0.08 -2.71
C LYS A 140 14.29 0.72 -3.41
N ALA A 141 13.11 0.13 -3.29
CA ALA A 141 11.87 0.67 -3.85
C ALA A 141 11.50 2.02 -3.23
N LEU A 142 11.65 2.18 -1.91
CA LEU A 142 11.40 3.43 -1.21
C LEU A 142 12.38 4.53 -1.63
N THR A 143 13.68 4.23 -1.71
CA THR A 143 14.69 5.18 -2.20
C THR A 143 14.35 5.64 -3.61
N THR A 144 14.08 4.72 -4.53
CA THR A 144 13.64 5.06 -5.89
C THR A 144 12.38 5.92 -5.89
N THR A 145 11.42 5.64 -5.02
CA THR A 145 10.17 6.42 -4.92
C THR A 145 10.45 7.83 -4.44
N VAL A 146 11.29 8.00 -3.41
CA VAL A 146 11.68 9.31 -2.88
C VAL A 146 12.40 10.16 -3.93
N GLU A 147 13.28 9.54 -4.71
CA GLU A 147 14.06 10.22 -5.74
C GLU A 147 13.24 10.61 -6.97
N THR A 148 12.21 9.83 -7.30
CA THR A 148 11.53 9.95 -8.60
C THR A 148 10.09 10.42 -8.54
N CYS A 149 9.43 10.38 -7.38
CA CYS A 149 8.02 10.71 -7.23
C CYS A 149 7.80 11.99 -6.41
N SER A 150 6.75 12.73 -6.76
CA SER A 150 6.20 13.77 -5.90
C SER A 150 5.24 13.15 -4.90
N PHE A 151 5.43 13.40 -3.62
CA PHE A 151 4.53 12.91 -2.60
C PHE A 151 3.26 13.74 -2.50
N LYS A 152 2.13 13.06 -2.37
CA LYS A 152 0.82 13.67 -2.13
C LYS A 152 0.20 13.07 -0.88
N GLN A 153 -0.40 13.92 -0.09
CA GLN A 153 -1.23 13.51 1.04
C GLN A 153 -2.66 13.28 0.59
N GLU A 154 -3.35 12.42 1.29
CA GLU A 154 -4.79 12.23 1.09
C GLU A 154 -5.53 13.53 1.44
N PRO A 155 -6.62 13.85 0.72
CA PRO A 155 -7.39 15.05 0.96
C PRO A 155 -7.97 15.09 2.38
N SER A 156 -7.77 16.19 3.09
CA SER A 156 -8.43 16.44 4.39
C SER A 156 -9.83 17.01 4.16
N ILE A 157 -10.74 16.15 3.70
CA ILE A 157 -12.13 16.48 3.41
C ILE A 157 -13.02 15.65 4.33
N GLU A 158 -14.02 16.29 4.94
CA GLU A 158 -15.00 15.58 5.78
C GLU A 158 -15.70 14.45 4.98
N GLY A 159 -15.75 13.29 5.58
CA GLY A 159 -16.34 12.10 4.97
C GLY A 159 -15.50 11.48 3.84
N TYR A 160 -14.25 11.91 3.61
CA TYR A 160 -13.39 11.34 2.55
C TYR A 160 -13.28 9.82 2.64
N TYR A 161 -12.90 9.30 3.81
CA TYR A 161 -12.76 7.86 4.00
C TYR A 161 -14.08 7.10 3.81
N SER A 162 -15.18 7.63 4.33
CA SER A 162 -16.51 7.02 4.15
C SER A 162 -16.88 6.90 2.66
N LYS A 163 -16.57 7.91 1.87
CA LYS A 163 -16.80 7.91 0.41
C LYS A 163 -15.89 6.92 -0.31
N VAL A 164 -14.62 6.85 0.09
CA VAL A 164 -13.65 5.89 -0.48
C VAL A 164 -14.07 4.46 -0.16
N TYR A 165 -14.45 4.17 1.08
CA TYR A 165 -14.94 2.85 1.46
C TYR A 165 -16.23 2.46 0.73
N ALA A 166 -17.17 3.40 0.59
CA ALA A 166 -18.40 3.15 -0.18
C ALA A 166 -18.10 2.86 -1.66
N LEU A 167 -17.09 3.52 -2.25
CA LEU A 167 -16.63 3.23 -3.60
C LEU A 167 -16.04 1.81 -3.71
N TYR A 168 -15.18 1.41 -2.76
CA TYR A 168 -14.63 0.06 -2.75
C TYR A 168 -15.71 -1.02 -2.59
N GLU A 169 -16.72 -0.78 -1.73
CA GLU A 169 -17.87 -1.68 -1.61
C GLU A 169 -18.62 -1.83 -2.94
N LYS A 170 -18.90 -0.73 -3.62
CA LYS A 170 -19.53 -0.77 -4.95
C LYS A 170 -18.71 -1.59 -5.94
N ILE A 171 -17.39 -1.38 -6.00
CA ILE A 171 -16.50 -2.13 -6.90
C ILE A 171 -16.54 -3.62 -6.57
N ARG A 172 -16.41 -4.01 -5.30
CA ARG A 172 -16.48 -5.41 -4.87
C ARG A 172 -17.79 -6.08 -5.27
N ASN A 173 -18.89 -5.37 -5.11
CA ASN A 173 -20.21 -5.92 -5.43
C ASN A 173 -20.42 -6.15 -6.93
N ILE A 174 -19.83 -5.33 -7.79
CA ILE A 174 -20.05 -5.46 -9.25
C ILE A 174 -18.98 -6.28 -9.97
N GLN A 175 -17.75 -6.41 -9.42
CA GLN A 175 -16.62 -7.02 -10.13
C GLN A 175 -16.92 -8.44 -10.65
N LYS A 176 -17.58 -9.27 -9.85
CA LYS A 176 -17.93 -10.64 -10.27
C LYS A 176 -18.93 -10.67 -11.45
N THR A 177 -19.84 -9.70 -11.47
CA THR A 177 -20.77 -9.51 -12.58
C THR A 177 -20.03 -9.09 -13.84
N LEU A 178 -19.06 -8.17 -13.73
CA LEU A 178 -18.25 -7.70 -14.86
C LEU A 178 -17.41 -8.84 -15.47
N GLU A 179 -16.75 -9.64 -14.63
CA GLU A 179 -16.02 -10.83 -15.08
C GLU A 179 -16.93 -11.82 -15.82
N THR A 180 -18.13 -12.06 -15.28
CA THR A 180 -19.11 -12.96 -15.89
C THR A 180 -19.60 -12.46 -17.26
N ARG A 181 -19.83 -11.16 -17.38
CA ARG A 181 -20.26 -10.52 -18.63
C ARG A 181 -19.15 -10.58 -19.68
N TYR A 182 -17.91 -10.27 -19.29
CA TYR A 182 -16.75 -10.40 -20.18
C TYR A 182 -16.55 -11.84 -20.66
N GLY A 183 -16.68 -12.82 -19.76
CA GLY A 183 -16.62 -14.24 -20.10
C GLY A 183 -17.73 -14.73 -21.05
N LYS A 184 -18.85 -13.99 -21.13
CA LYS A 184 -19.95 -14.22 -22.10
C LYS A 184 -19.75 -13.46 -23.42
N GLY A 185 -18.64 -12.74 -23.59
CA GLY A 185 -18.27 -12.06 -24.83
C GLY A 185 -18.75 -10.62 -24.95
N GLU A 186 -19.20 -9.98 -23.85
CA GLU A 186 -19.47 -8.54 -23.89
C GLU A 186 -18.17 -7.74 -24.07
N THR A 187 -18.25 -6.62 -24.78
CA THR A 187 -17.07 -5.77 -25.04
C THR A 187 -16.63 -5.00 -23.77
N CYS A 188 -15.34 -4.69 -23.69
CA CYS A 188 -14.83 -3.87 -22.59
C CYS A 188 -15.47 -2.48 -22.54
N GLU A 189 -15.81 -1.89 -23.70
CA GLU A 189 -16.45 -0.58 -23.80
C GLU A 189 -17.84 -0.58 -23.14
N GLN A 190 -18.66 -1.60 -23.39
CA GLN A 190 -19.97 -1.75 -22.77
C GLN A 190 -19.85 -1.93 -21.24
N ILE A 191 -18.92 -2.80 -20.81
CA ILE A 191 -18.68 -3.08 -19.40
C ILE A 191 -18.17 -1.82 -18.67
N VAL A 192 -17.26 -1.05 -19.29
CA VAL A 192 -16.72 0.21 -18.73
C VAL A 192 -17.81 1.24 -18.56
N ALA A 193 -18.65 1.45 -19.59
CA ALA A 193 -19.75 2.42 -19.53
C ALA A 193 -20.74 2.11 -18.39
N ASP A 194 -21.10 0.85 -18.22
CA ASP A 194 -22.02 0.43 -17.15
C ASP A 194 -21.35 0.52 -15.76
N MET A 195 -20.08 0.22 -15.66
CA MET A 195 -19.32 0.39 -14.41
C MET A 195 -19.23 1.86 -14.02
N GLU A 196 -18.94 2.75 -14.95
CA GLU A 196 -18.90 4.19 -14.71
C GLU A 196 -20.28 4.71 -14.27
N ALA A 197 -21.35 4.29 -14.93
CA ALA A 197 -22.70 4.62 -14.51
C ALA A 197 -23.02 4.13 -13.09
N ALA A 198 -22.65 2.90 -12.76
CA ALA A 198 -22.90 2.32 -11.43
C ALA A 198 -22.08 3.00 -10.32
N LEU A 199 -20.87 3.48 -10.62
CA LEU A 199 -19.99 4.09 -9.62
C LEU A 199 -20.23 5.59 -9.43
N PHE A 200 -20.54 6.33 -10.49
CA PHE A 200 -20.54 7.79 -10.49
C PHE A 200 -21.92 8.42 -10.67
N ASN A 201 -22.92 7.69 -11.18
CA ASN A 201 -24.30 8.15 -11.15
C ASN A 201 -24.87 7.96 -9.73
N VAL A 202 -24.50 8.88 -8.86
CA VAL A 202 -25.13 9.04 -7.57
C VAL A 202 -26.20 10.11 -7.76
N GLY A 203 -27.44 9.65 -7.89
CA GLY A 203 -28.61 10.52 -7.77
C GLY A 203 -28.73 11.11 -6.37
#